data_bfd7654fe7880a80e367e5f9a8d7bb12
#
_entry.id   bfd7654fe7880a80e367e5f9a8d7bb12
#
_cell.length_a   1.000
_cell.length_b   1.000
_cell.length_c   1.000
_cell.angle_alpha   90.00
_cell.angle_beta   90.00
_cell.angle_gamma   90.00
#
_symmetry.space_group_name_H-M   'P 1'
#
loop_
_entity.id
_entity.type
_entity.pdbx_description
1 polymer ?
#
loop_
_entity_poly.entity_id
_entity_poly.type
_entity_poly.pdbx_seq_one_letter_code
_entity_poly.pdbx_strand_id
1 'polypeptide(L)'
;MANTPMTPSETAWRGGVQALERRNYKESISLFQHAIDQERQEGVKNPKMKYVSYLGLALTLSQGKSEEGLKLCEQAVKREFFDPDLYCNLGIVYLRHRMKAPAFEAFQKGLNLKPGHARIVDELEKYDHRREPVFTFLPRGHLLNRMAGRLRYRLRVLFDGAATQQT
;
A
#
# COMPACT_ATOMS: atom_id res chain seq x y z
N MET A 1 -30.26 -9.61 -5.55
CA MET A 1 -28.89 -9.96 -5.08
C MET A 1 -28.98 -10.13 -3.56
N ALA A 2 -28.81 -11.35 -3.07
CA ALA A 2 -28.92 -11.65 -1.64
C ALA A 2 -27.84 -10.88 -0.87
N ASN A 3 -28.28 -10.07 0.09
CA ASN A 3 -27.41 -9.32 1.00
C ASN A 3 -26.84 -10.34 2.00
N THR A 4 -25.74 -10.99 1.67
CA THR A 4 -25.06 -11.90 2.59
C THR A 4 -24.67 -11.09 3.82
N PRO A 5 -25.12 -11.46 5.04
CA PRO A 5 -24.77 -10.70 6.24
C PRO A 5 -23.24 -10.66 6.39
N MET A 6 -22.71 -9.47 6.67
CA MET A 6 -21.27 -9.30 6.90
C MET A 6 -20.85 -10.12 8.11
N THR A 7 -19.74 -10.82 7.98
CA THR A 7 -19.15 -11.54 9.11
C THR A 7 -18.66 -10.55 10.18
N PRO A 8 -18.61 -10.96 11.47
CA PRO A 8 -18.06 -10.13 12.52
C PRO A 8 -16.63 -9.67 12.22
N SER A 9 -15.79 -10.52 11.65
CA SER A 9 -14.42 -10.19 11.23
C SER A 9 -14.39 -9.11 10.14
N GLU A 10 -15.28 -9.18 9.16
CA GLU A 10 -15.40 -8.16 8.10
C GLU A 10 -15.88 -6.82 8.67
N THR A 11 -16.81 -6.84 9.63
CA THR A 11 -17.30 -5.65 10.31
C THR A 11 -16.17 -4.96 11.10
N ALA A 12 -15.40 -5.75 11.87
CA ALA A 12 -14.24 -5.25 12.61
C ALA A 12 -13.19 -4.65 11.66
N TRP A 13 -12.87 -5.34 10.55
CA TRP A 13 -11.94 -4.83 9.56
C TRP A 13 -12.40 -3.49 8.96
N ARG A 14 -13.67 -3.34 8.59
CA ARG A 14 -14.20 -2.07 8.07
C ARG A 14 -14.12 -0.94 9.08
N GLY A 15 -14.45 -1.23 10.34
CA GLY A 15 -14.25 -0.29 11.44
C GLY A 15 -12.79 0.14 11.57
N GLY A 16 -11.86 -0.83 11.46
CA GLY A 16 -10.43 -0.58 11.47
C GLY A 16 -9.96 0.33 10.31
N VAL A 17 -10.51 0.15 9.10
CA VAL A 17 -10.22 1.02 7.97
C VAL A 17 -10.72 2.45 8.22
N GLN A 18 -11.94 2.62 8.73
CA GLN A 18 -12.46 3.94 9.09
C GLN A 18 -11.63 4.63 10.18
N ALA A 19 -11.20 3.89 11.20
CA ALA A 19 -10.31 4.41 12.24
C ALA A 19 -8.95 4.84 11.64
N LEU A 20 -8.41 4.07 10.70
CA LEU A 20 -7.17 4.37 9.98
C LEU A 20 -7.28 5.68 9.18
N GLU A 21 -8.38 5.89 8.48
CA GLU A 21 -8.67 7.12 7.71
C GLU A 21 -8.74 8.35 8.62
N ARG A 22 -9.31 8.19 9.82
CA ARG A 22 -9.36 9.23 10.86
C ARG A 22 -8.02 9.40 11.61
N ARG A 23 -6.98 8.64 11.23
CA ARG A 23 -5.67 8.59 11.90
C ARG A 23 -5.73 8.11 13.36
N ASN A 24 -6.79 7.45 13.77
CA ASN A 24 -6.89 6.78 15.06
C ASN A 24 -6.22 5.41 14.98
N TYR A 25 -4.87 5.42 14.95
CA TYR A 25 -4.09 4.21 14.72
C TYR A 25 -4.25 3.17 15.85
N LYS A 26 -4.43 3.63 17.09
CA LYS A 26 -4.60 2.73 18.24
C LYS A 26 -5.87 1.90 18.10
N GLU A 27 -6.99 2.53 17.78
CA GLU A 27 -8.27 1.87 17.53
C GLU A 27 -8.20 0.97 16.29
N SER A 28 -7.58 1.47 15.22
CA SER A 28 -7.39 0.72 13.98
C SER A 28 -6.63 -0.59 14.20
N ILE A 29 -5.52 -0.56 14.96
CA ILE A 29 -4.72 -1.74 15.32
C ILE A 29 -5.59 -2.74 16.08
N SER A 30 -6.33 -2.28 17.10
CA SER A 30 -7.20 -3.14 17.91
C SER A 30 -8.27 -3.82 17.07
N LEU A 31 -8.90 -3.09 16.16
CA LEU A 31 -9.96 -3.61 15.29
C LEU A 31 -9.43 -4.61 14.25
N PHE A 32 -8.25 -4.37 13.66
CA PHE A 32 -7.64 -5.34 12.74
C PHE A 32 -7.20 -6.61 13.47
N GLN A 33 -6.64 -6.47 14.68
CA GLN A 33 -6.30 -7.61 15.51
C GLN A 33 -7.55 -8.44 15.85
N HIS A 34 -8.63 -7.76 16.24
CA HIS A 34 -9.91 -8.39 16.53
C HIS A 34 -10.46 -9.15 15.30
N ALA A 35 -10.37 -8.58 14.10
CA ALA A 35 -10.80 -9.26 12.87
C ALA A 35 -10.02 -10.57 12.61
N ILE A 36 -8.70 -10.55 12.85
CA ILE A 36 -7.83 -11.73 12.72
C ILE A 36 -8.18 -12.78 13.75
N ASP A 37 -8.36 -12.38 15.01
CA ASP A 37 -8.64 -13.28 16.12
C ASP A 37 -10.02 -13.95 15.99
N GLN A 38 -11.00 -13.22 15.46
CA GLN A 38 -12.31 -13.78 15.14
C GLN A 38 -12.22 -14.91 14.10
N GLU A 39 -11.53 -14.71 12.98
CA GLU A 39 -11.36 -15.77 11.99
C GLU A 39 -10.62 -16.99 12.58
N ARG A 40 -9.64 -16.77 13.47
CA ARG A 40 -8.97 -17.88 14.17
C ARG A 40 -9.90 -18.65 15.11
N GLN A 41 -10.76 -17.94 15.84
CA GLN A 41 -11.77 -18.57 16.72
C GLN A 41 -12.80 -19.37 15.92
N GLU A 42 -13.14 -18.93 14.72
CA GLU A 42 -13.99 -19.65 13.77
C GLU A 42 -13.28 -20.84 13.10
N GLY A 43 -12.05 -21.15 13.48
CA GLY A 43 -11.26 -22.27 12.95
C GLY A 43 -10.59 -21.99 11.61
N VAL A 44 -10.55 -20.75 11.16
CA VAL A 44 -9.85 -20.38 9.93
C VAL A 44 -8.34 -20.41 10.17
N LYS A 45 -7.68 -21.43 9.62
CA LYS A 45 -6.22 -21.61 9.78
C LYS A 45 -5.39 -20.44 9.24
N ASN A 46 -5.86 -19.83 8.17
CA ASN A 46 -5.19 -18.70 7.52
C ASN A 46 -6.16 -17.53 7.43
N PRO A 47 -6.08 -16.55 8.32
CA PRO A 47 -6.88 -15.33 8.24
C PRO A 47 -6.66 -14.60 6.92
N LYS A 48 -7.67 -13.88 6.44
CA LYS A 48 -7.57 -13.10 5.21
C LYS A 48 -6.38 -12.16 5.26
N MET A 49 -5.52 -12.22 4.26
CA MET A 49 -4.29 -11.45 4.24
C MET A 49 -4.54 -9.94 4.18
N LYS A 50 -5.70 -9.51 3.72
CA LYS A 50 -6.10 -8.10 3.81
C LYS A 50 -6.10 -7.59 5.26
N TYR A 51 -6.58 -8.37 6.25
CA TYR A 51 -6.58 -7.95 7.66
C TYR A 51 -5.16 -7.82 8.19
N VAL A 52 -4.31 -8.80 7.86
CA VAL A 52 -2.89 -8.83 8.25
C VAL A 52 -2.13 -7.65 7.64
N SER A 53 -2.37 -7.35 6.36
CA SER A 53 -1.74 -6.23 5.67
C SER A 53 -2.14 -4.87 6.26
N TYR A 54 -3.44 -4.69 6.57
CA TYR A 54 -3.91 -3.45 7.17
C TYR A 54 -3.42 -3.28 8.63
N LEU A 55 -3.28 -4.38 9.38
CA LEU A 55 -2.61 -4.36 10.69
C LEU A 55 -1.16 -3.88 10.55
N GLY A 56 -0.41 -4.44 9.61
CA GLY A 56 0.97 -4.03 9.33
C GLY A 56 1.09 -2.55 8.95
N LEU A 57 0.18 -2.07 8.12
CA LEU A 57 0.10 -0.65 7.75
C LEU A 57 -0.18 0.23 8.98
N ALA A 58 -1.18 -0.12 9.81
CA ALA A 58 -1.56 0.65 11.00
C ALA A 58 -0.42 0.72 12.02
N LEU A 59 0.27 -0.39 12.28
CA LEU A 59 1.46 -0.44 13.14
C LEU A 59 2.55 0.51 12.64
N THR A 60 2.83 0.47 11.33
CA THR A 60 3.85 1.33 10.73
C THR A 60 3.47 2.80 10.77
N LEU A 61 2.19 3.14 10.58
CA LEU A 61 1.72 4.52 10.64
C LEU A 61 1.69 5.07 12.08
N SER A 62 1.46 4.21 13.07
CA SER A 62 1.46 4.56 14.49
C SER A 62 2.88 4.83 15.02
N GLN A 63 3.85 4.01 14.62
CA GLN A 63 5.21 4.00 15.19
C GLN A 63 6.25 4.66 14.27
N GLY A 64 5.88 5.02 13.06
CA GLY A 64 6.76 5.59 12.03
C GLY A 64 7.56 4.54 11.26
N LYS A 65 8.34 3.71 11.94
CA LYS A 65 9.02 2.52 11.39
C LYS A 65 8.69 1.33 12.28
N SER A 66 8.02 0.35 11.72
CA SER A 66 7.69 -0.89 12.43
C SER A 66 8.18 -2.08 11.63
N GLU A 67 9.20 -2.76 12.12
CA GLU A 67 9.71 -3.99 11.51
C GLU A 67 8.64 -5.09 11.50
N GLU A 68 7.81 -5.15 12.54
CA GLU A 68 6.65 -6.03 12.58
C GLU A 68 5.66 -5.68 11.49
N GLY A 69 5.31 -4.40 11.35
CA GLY A 69 4.40 -3.92 10.31
C GLY A 69 4.91 -4.24 8.90
N LEU A 70 6.21 -4.10 8.67
CA LEU A 70 6.83 -4.47 7.40
C LEU A 70 6.71 -5.97 7.13
N LYS A 71 7.07 -6.82 8.09
CA LYS A 71 6.95 -8.29 7.95
C LYS A 71 5.53 -8.73 7.67
N LEU A 72 4.53 -8.14 8.33
CA LEU A 72 3.12 -8.48 8.11
C LEU A 72 2.68 -8.12 6.68
N CYS A 73 3.05 -6.95 6.16
CA CYS A 73 2.72 -6.57 4.79
C CYS A 73 3.42 -7.44 3.75
N GLU A 74 4.71 -7.76 3.95
CA GLU A 74 5.45 -8.68 3.08
C GLU A 74 4.86 -10.09 3.08
N GLN A 75 4.48 -10.59 4.27
CA GLN A 75 3.82 -11.88 4.40
C GLN A 75 2.48 -11.90 3.67
N ALA A 76 1.71 -10.82 3.75
CA ALA A 76 0.41 -10.72 3.09
C ALA A 76 0.55 -10.86 1.57
N VAL A 77 1.44 -10.12 0.93
CA VAL A 77 1.63 -10.18 -0.53
C VAL A 77 2.25 -11.49 -1.00
N LYS A 78 3.02 -12.19 -0.13
CA LYS A 78 3.55 -13.53 -0.46
C LYS A 78 2.46 -14.60 -0.50
N ARG A 79 1.42 -14.45 0.30
CA ARG A 79 0.31 -15.42 0.38
C ARG A 79 -0.82 -15.10 -0.59
N GLU A 80 -1.18 -13.84 -0.72
CA GLU A 80 -2.22 -13.35 -1.63
C GLU A 80 -1.64 -12.30 -2.58
N PHE A 81 -1.05 -12.76 -3.68
CA PHE A 81 -0.32 -11.91 -4.63
C PHE A 81 -1.19 -11.25 -5.70
N PHE A 82 -2.50 -11.46 -5.66
CA PHE A 82 -3.46 -10.95 -6.65
C PHE A 82 -4.32 -9.78 -6.14
N ASP A 83 -4.14 -9.35 -4.90
CA ASP A 83 -4.89 -8.23 -4.34
C ASP A 83 -4.06 -6.92 -4.42
N PRO A 84 -4.50 -5.92 -5.20
CA PRO A 84 -3.77 -4.65 -5.36
C PRO A 84 -3.71 -3.82 -4.07
N ASP A 85 -4.67 -3.98 -3.14
CA ASP A 85 -4.65 -3.28 -1.86
C ASP A 85 -3.46 -3.69 -0.98
N LEU A 86 -3.07 -4.97 -1.04
CA LEU A 86 -1.92 -5.46 -0.28
C LEU A 86 -0.62 -4.80 -0.77
N TYR A 87 -0.46 -4.66 -2.08
CA TYR A 87 0.67 -3.96 -2.67
C TYR A 87 0.65 -2.46 -2.38
N CYS A 88 -0.54 -1.85 -2.32
CA CYS A 88 -0.67 -0.47 -1.87
C CYS A 88 -0.15 -0.28 -0.45
N ASN A 89 -0.62 -1.12 0.48
CA ASN A 89 -0.21 -1.07 1.88
C ASN A 89 1.30 -1.31 2.02
N LEU A 90 1.85 -2.32 1.34
CA LEU A 90 3.28 -2.61 1.34
C LEU A 90 4.11 -1.43 0.79
N GLY A 91 3.67 -0.82 -0.30
CA GLY A 91 4.33 0.37 -0.87
C GLY A 91 4.38 1.53 0.13
N ILE A 92 3.27 1.80 0.83
CA ILE A 92 3.23 2.84 1.87
C ILE A 92 4.19 2.50 3.02
N VAL A 93 4.21 1.24 3.46
CA VAL A 93 5.11 0.77 4.52
C VAL A 93 6.57 0.93 4.11
N TYR A 94 6.95 0.54 2.89
CA TYR A 94 8.30 0.76 2.38
C TYR A 94 8.68 2.25 2.33
N LEU A 95 7.77 3.14 1.96
CA LEU A 95 8.03 4.59 1.99
C LEU A 95 8.33 5.08 3.42
N ARG A 96 7.63 4.57 4.43
CA ARG A 96 7.88 4.90 5.84
C ARG A 96 9.25 4.41 6.31
N HIS A 97 9.69 3.27 5.79
CA HIS A 97 11.04 2.73 6.01
C HIS A 97 12.13 3.39 5.14
N ARG A 98 11.79 4.41 4.36
CA ARG A 98 12.69 5.10 3.40
C ARG A 98 13.20 4.22 2.25
N MET A 99 12.56 3.10 2.04
CA MET A 99 12.88 2.12 0.99
C MET A 99 12.11 2.49 -0.30
N LYS A 100 12.62 3.49 -1.03
CA LYS A 100 11.89 4.08 -2.17
C LYS A 100 11.74 3.12 -3.34
N ALA A 101 12.83 2.44 -3.74
CA ALA A 101 12.79 1.53 -4.89
C ALA A 101 11.79 0.37 -4.64
N PRO A 102 11.85 -0.39 -3.53
CA PRO A 102 10.84 -1.40 -3.21
C PRO A 102 9.41 -0.86 -3.14
N ALA A 103 9.21 0.38 -2.66
CA ALA A 103 7.88 0.98 -2.62
C ALA A 103 7.29 1.18 -4.01
N PHE A 104 8.09 1.72 -4.96
CA PHE A 104 7.64 1.90 -6.34
C PHE A 104 7.40 0.59 -7.06
N GLU A 105 8.22 -0.45 -6.80
CA GLU A 105 7.97 -1.79 -7.33
C GLU A 105 6.66 -2.37 -6.81
N ALA A 106 6.35 -2.21 -5.52
CA ALA A 106 5.10 -2.64 -4.94
C ALA A 106 3.92 -1.90 -5.60
N PHE A 107 3.97 -0.57 -5.71
CA PHE A 107 2.93 0.19 -6.40
C PHE A 107 2.75 -0.21 -7.86
N GLN A 108 3.84 -0.48 -8.58
CA GLN A 108 3.78 -0.94 -9.95
C GLN A 108 3.09 -2.31 -10.07
N LYS A 109 3.41 -3.25 -9.16
CA LYS A 109 2.73 -4.55 -9.11
C LYS A 109 1.24 -4.39 -8.85
N GLY A 110 0.85 -3.53 -7.89
CA GLY A 110 -0.55 -3.22 -7.62
C GLY A 110 -1.28 -2.61 -8.83
N LEU A 111 -0.64 -1.69 -9.57
CA LEU A 111 -1.21 -1.11 -10.79
C LEU A 111 -1.27 -2.08 -11.96
N ASN A 112 -0.38 -3.07 -12.03
CA ASN A 112 -0.46 -4.13 -13.03
C ASN A 112 -1.66 -5.04 -12.78
N LEU A 113 -2.03 -5.28 -11.51
CA LEU A 113 -3.23 -6.05 -11.15
C LEU A 113 -4.50 -5.23 -11.38
N LYS A 114 -4.49 -3.96 -11.04
CA LYS A 114 -5.62 -3.04 -11.20
C LYS A 114 -5.15 -1.69 -11.73
N PRO A 115 -5.17 -1.47 -13.05
CA PRO A 115 -4.86 -0.18 -13.63
C PRO A 115 -5.77 0.92 -13.06
N GLY A 116 -5.16 2.04 -12.64
CA GLY A 116 -5.91 3.16 -12.07
C GLY A 116 -6.40 2.93 -10.63
N HIS A 117 -5.82 2.00 -9.88
CA HIS A 117 -6.16 1.80 -8.46
C HIS A 117 -6.00 3.10 -7.66
N ALA A 118 -7.13 3.67 -7.19
CA ALA A 118 -7.20 5.03 -6.66
C ALA A 118 -6.18 5.31 -5.55
N ARG A 119 -6.10 4.44 -4.53
CA ARG A 119 -5.16 4.61 -3.41
C ARG A 119 -3.69 4.62 -3.85
N ILE A 120 -3.32 3.79 -4.83
CA ILE A 120 -1.94 3.78 -5.35
C ILE A 120 -1.67 5.06 -6.14
N VAL A 121 -2.62 5.49 -6.97
CA VAL A 121 -2.50 6.73 -7.73
C VAL A 121 -2.35 7.92 -6.79
N ASP A 122 -3.18 8.02 -5.75
CA ASP A 122 -3.11 9.07 -4.74
C ASP A 122 -1.75 9.10 -4.01
N GLU A 123 -1.21 7.92 -3.64
CA GLU A 123 0.11 7.86 -2.99
C GLU A 123 1.23 8.29 -3.94
N LEU A 124 1.18 7.88 -5.21
CA LEU A 124 2.14 8.30 -6.21
C LEU A 124 2.05 9.80 -6.51
N GLU A 125 0.85 10.38 -6.56
CA GLU A 125 0.64 11.81 -6.74
C GLU A 125 1.20 12.62 -5.57
N LYS A 126 0.96 12.19 -4.32
CA LYS A 126 1.57 12.82 -3.13
C LYS A 126 3.10 12.82 -3.20
N TYR A 127 3.68 11.78 -3.79
CA TYR A 127 5.13 11.68 -3.95
C TYR A 127 5.66 12.56 -5.08
N ASP A 128 4.92 12.67 -6.18
CA ASP A 128 5.31 13.50 -7.34
C ASP A 128 5.27 15.00 -7.01
N HIS A 129 4.31 15.43 -6.19
CA HIS A 129 4.23 16.82 -5.72
C HIS A 129 5.44 17.27 -4.89
N ARG A 130 6.25 16.36 -4.36
CA ARG A 130 7.47 16.66 -3.61
C ARG A 130 8.71 16.81 -4.50
N ARG A 131 8.61 16.52 -5.80
CA ARG A 131 9.69 16.69 -6.77
C ARG A 131 9.54 18.03 -7.48
N GLU A 132 10.67 18.65 -7.81
CA GLU A 132 10.66 19.81 -8.69
C GLU A 132 10.09 19.43 -10.05
N PRO A 133 9.21 20.26 -10.63
CA PRO A 133 8.68 20.01 -11.96
C PRO A 133 9.83 20.02 -12.98
N VAL A 134 9.73 19.18 -14.01
CA VAL A 134 10.75 19.10 -15.07
C VAL A 134 10.89 20.44 -15.78
N PHE A 135 9.77 21.13 -15.95
CA PHE A 135 9.73 22.49 -16.52
C PHE A 135 9.31 23.46 -15.42
N THR A 136 10.27 24.19 -14.87
CA THR A 136 10.05 25.13 -13.74
C THR A 136 9.18 26.34 -14.12
N PHE A 137 9.10 26.67 -15.41
CA PHE A 137 8.30 27.77 -15.94
C PHE A 137 6.83 27.41 -16.21
N LEU A 138 6.45 26.14 -16.04
CA LEU A 138 5.06 25.68 -16.21
C LEU A 138 4.47 25.24 -14.86
N PRO A 139 3.16 25.46 -14.62
CA PRO A 139 2.49 24.95 -13.44
C PRO A 139 2.71 23.44 -13.28
N ARG A 140 2.90 22.97 -12.05
CA ARG A 140 3.13 21.53 -11.75
C ARG A 140 2.05 20.61 -12.33
N GLY A 141 0.79 21.05 -12.34
CA GLY A 141 -0.33 20.33 -12.92
C GLY A 141 -0.40 20.32 -14.45
N HIS A 142 0.50 21.06 -15.12
CA HIS A 142 0.49 21.14 -16.58
C HIS A 142 0.76 19.77 -17.21
N LEU A 143 0.04 19.45 -18.30
CA LEU A 143 0.11 18.17 -18.97
C LEU A 143 1.55 17.75 -19.34
N LEU A 144 2.36 18.70 -19.80
CA LEU A 144 3.76 18.48 -20.15
C LEU A 144 4.61 18.07 -18.94
N ASN A 145 4.42 18.68 -17.77
CA ASN A 145 5.10 18.29 -16.54
C ASN A 145 4.70 16.88 -16.09
N ARG A 146 3.40 16.54 -16.22
CA ARG A 146 2.89 15.20 -15.90
C ARG A 146 3.44 14.14 -16.86
N MET A 147 3.50 14.45 -18.17
CA MET A 147 4.06 13.54 -19.18
C MET A 147 5.57 13.36 -19.03
N ALA A 148 6.30 14.46 -18.84
CA ALA A 148 7.75 14.42 -18.63
C ALA A 148 8.14 13.71 -17.34
N GLY A 149 7.36 13.87 -16.26
CA GLY A 149 7.54 13.13 -15.01
C GLY A 149 7.36 11.61 -15.21
N ARG A 150 6.33 11.19 -15.96
CA ARG A 150 6.10 9.79 -16.32
C ARG A 150 7.21 9.22 -17.20
N LEU A 151 7.67 9.98 -18.19
CA LEU A 151 8.76 9.58 -19.08
C LEU A 151 10.08 9.43 -18.33
N ARG A 152 10.42 10.42 -17.48
CA ARG A 152 11.60 10.41 -16.61
C ARG A 152 11.60 9.20 -15.67
N TYR A 153 10.43 8.83 -15.14
CA TYR A 153 10.26 7.64 -14.30
C TYR A 153 10.50 6.35 -15.10
N ARG A 154 9.88 6.22 -16.28
CA ARG A 154 10.06 5.04 -17.15
C ARG A 154 11.52 4.86 -17.59
N LEU A 155 12.18 5.93 -17.99
CA LEU A 155 13.60 5.90 -18.38
C LEU A 155 14.48 5.48 -17.20
N ARG A 156 14.23 5.98 -15.99
CA ARG A 156 15.01 5.63 -14.81
C ARG A 156 14.87 4.16 -14.44
N VAL A 157 13.64 3.62 -14.47
CA VAL A 157 13.39 2.18 -14.21
C VAL A 157 14.10 1.30 -15.25
N LEU A 158 14.18 1.72 -16.51
CA LEU A 158 14.91 1.01 -17.55
C LEU A 158 16.42 1.04 -17.33
N PHE A 159 16.98 2.16 -16.90
CA PHE A 159 18.43 2.30 -16.67
C PHE A 159 18.88 1.65 -15.36
N ASP A 160 18.10 1.75 -14.29
CA ASP A 160 18.41 1.11 -13.01
C ASP A 160 18.26 -0.43 -13.11
N GLY A 161 17.32 -0.93 -13.93
CA GLY A 161 17.15 -2.35 -14.23
C GLY A 161 18.27 -2.95 -15.08
N ALA A 162 18.92 -2.16 -15.92
CA ALA A 162 20.06 -2.59 -16.73
C ALA A 162 21.37 -2.69 -15.91
N ALA A 163 21.50 -1.90 -14.86
CA ALA A 163 22.69 -1.91 -13.99
C ALA A 163 22.75 -3.15 -13.06
N THR A 164 21.63 -3.81 -12.82
CA THR A 164 21.55 -4.99 -11.91
C THR A 164 21.84 -6.32 -12.63
N GLN A 165 22.00 -6.34 -13.94
CA GLN A 165 22.29 -7.55 -14.72
C GLN A 165 23.76 -7.74 -15.07
N GLN A 166 24.67 -6.90 -14.54
CA GLN A 166 26.11 -6.99 -14.82
C GLN A 166 26.97 -7.30 -13.58
N THR A 167 26.41 -7.97 -12.58
CA THR A 167 27.21 -8.53 -11.47
C THR A 167 26.92 -9.99 -11.26
#